data_98078bea5f84d290ad8052563451cdb2
#
_entry.id   98078bea5f84d290ad8052563451cdb2
#
_cell.length_a   1.000
_cell.length_b   1.000
_cell.length_c   1.000
_cell.angle_alpha   90.00
_cell.angle_beta   90.00
_cell.angle_gamma   90.00
#
_symmetry.space_group_name_H-M   'P 1'
#
loop_
_entity.id
_entity.type
_entity.pdbx_description
1 polymer ?
#
loop_
_entity_poly.entity_id
_entity_poly.type
_entity_poly.pdbx_seq_one_letter_code
_entity_poly.pdbx_strand_id
1 'polypeptide(L)'
;MRIDYEKRIFGLDLMRAIAIIMVMCSHTLWITPEMRGITRKLFSIGGILGVDVFFVLSGFLIGRILYKMYVSKAFRFKEVTYFWVRRWFRTLPNYYLTLVINILVAIYIGSQLPDQLWKYGFFLHNFSTQLPWFYPESWSLSVEEFAYILGPLLLYLVLFIRKKASRPRLFLQVTLFILVLFVLTKLMYNHEQAIRHMRHWTLNVKSIVIYRIDAIYYGVLAAYISIVKPQFWYKIKNLAFAFGVVVLIAINFLIPIKGWFIEYYPQFWNVWYFVIKSLAIACTLPLLSDMKTAPKSIRIPITYISILSYSIYVFHYSIIMQLMKYFIPSEPMEGFDLIIYLLVYVLITFVVSYLVYRFYEKPMTDLRDSPKIKSYFK
;
A
#
# COMPACT_ATOMS: atom_id res chain seq x y z
N MET A 1 -5.72 -7.55 24.25
CA MET A 1 -4.81 -6.55 23.59
C MET A 1 -5.17 -5.16 24.10
N ARG A 2 -4.23 -4.44 24.74
CA ARG A 2 -4.49 -3.07 25.23
C ARG A 2 -4.11 -2.10 24.07
N ILE A 3 -5.10 -1.41 23.50
CA ILE A 3 -4.91 -0.45 22.41
C ILE A 3 -4.91 0.96 23.02
N ASP A 4 -3.86 1.73 22.71
CA ASP A 4 -3.79 3.14 23.09
C ASP A 4 -4.51 3.97 22.02
N TYR A 5 -5.79 4.22 22.24
CA TYR A 5 -6.64 4.97 21.31
C TYR A 5 -6.28 6.46 21.21
N GLU A 6 -5.62 7.03 22.24
CA GLU A 6 -5.28 8.47 22.25
C GLU A 6 -4.15 8.81 21.27
N LYS A 7 -3.24 7.86 21.03
CA LYS A 7 -2.16 8.01 20.07
C LYS A 7 -2.57 7.79 18.62
N ARG A 8 -3.83 7.41 18.36
CA ARG A 8 -4.33 7.07 17.02
C ARG A 8 -5.25 8.18 16.49
N ILE A 9 -5.19 8.39 15.19
CA ILE A 9 -6.08 9.30 14.46
C ILE A 9 -7.13 8.43 13.78
N PHE A 10 -8.39 8.53 14.23
CA PHE A 10 -9.49 7.69 13.77
C PHE A 10 -9.66 7.71 12.24
N GLY A 11 -9.62 8.89 11.60
CA GLY A 11 -9.80 8.98 10.14
C GLY A 11 -8.71 8.28 9.35
N LEU A 12 -7.47 8.18 9.86
CA LEU A 12 -6.40 7.41 9.22
C LEU A 12 -6.57 5.89 9.45
N ASP A 13 -7.14 5.50 10.60
CA ASP A 13 -7.53 4.11 10.83
C ASP A 13 -8.71 3.71 9.95
N LEU A 14 -9.70 4.58 9.77
CA LEU A 14 -10.82 4.40 8.86
C LEU A 14 -10.34 4.20 7.41
N MET A 15 -9.44 5.07 6.96
CA MET A 15 -8.85 4.97 5.62
C MET A 15 -8.15 3.63 5.40
N ARG A 16 -7.39 3.15 6.40
CA ARG A 16 -6.71 1.84 6.34
C ARG A 16 -7.68 0.67 6.38
N ALA A 17 -8.72 0.75 7.22
CA ALA A 17 -9.74 -0.29 7.33
C ALA A 17 -10.55 -0.42 6.02
N ILE A 18 -10.96 0.69 5.43
CA ILE A 18 -11.63 0.70 4.12
C ILE A 18 -10.71 0.10 3.05
N ALA A 19 -9.44 0.48 3.01
CA ALA A 19 -8.49 -0.02 2.03
C ALA A 19 -8.33 -1.55 2.08
N ILE A 20 -8.19 -2.14 3.28
CA ILE A 20 -8.04 -3.60 3.39
C ILE A 20 -9.33 -4.34 3.05
N ILE A 21 -10.50 -3.81 3.43
CA ILE A 21 -11.78 -4.38 3.06
C ILE A 21 -11.96 -4.37 1.53
N MET A 22 -11.63 -3.26 0.87
CA MET A 22 -11.68 -3.15 -0.59
C MET A 22 -10.77 -4.17 -1.29
N VAL A 23 -9.55 -4.40 -0.77
CA VAL A 23 -8.63 -5.43 -1.28
C VAL A 23 -9.22 -6.83 -1.09
N MET A 24 -9.73 -7.15 0.10
CA MET A 24 -10.37 -8.45 0.36
C MET A 24 -11.58 -8.69 -0.56
N CYS A 25 -12.48 -7.70 -0.68
CA CYS A 25 -13.63 -7.79 -1.57
C CYS A 25 -13.22 -8.03 -3.04
N SER A 26 -12.14 -7.38 -3.50
CA SER A 26 -11.64 -7.62 -4.86
C SER A 26 -11.17 -9.05 -5.06
N HIS A 27 -10.49 -9.63 -4.09
CA HIS A 27 -9.99 -11.00 -4.21
C HIS A 27 -11.11 -12.06 -4.09
N THR A 28 -12.26 -11.75 -3.47
CA THR A 28 -13.40 -12.68 -3.50
C THR A 28 -13.93 -12.95 -4.92
N LEU A 29 -13.61 -12.11 -5.90
CA LEU A 29 -13.91 -12.38 -7.31
C LEU A 29 -13.25 -13.67 -7.85
N TRP A 30 -12.21 -14.17 -7.20
CA TRP A 30 -11.62 -15.47 -7.50
C TRP A 30 -12.40 -16.65 -6.91
N ILE A 31 -13.22 -16.39 -5.89
CA ILE A 31 -14.17 -17.35 -5.33
C ILE A 31 -15.48 -17.32 -6.13
N THR A 32 -15.87 -16.13 -6.62
CA THR A 32 -17.12 -15.88 -7.33
C THR A 32 -16.88 -15.40 -8.77
N PRO A 33 -16.30 -16.24 -9.67
CA PRO A 33 -15.95 -15.82 -11.03
C PRO A 33 -17.18 -15.41 -11.85
N GLU A 34 -18.35 -15.97 -11.54
CA GLU A 34 -19.62 -15.70 -12.22
C GLU A 34 -20.30 -14.42 -11.77
N MET A 35 -19.79 -13.74 -10.73
CA MET A 35 -20.32 -12.44 -10.29
C MET A 35 -20.31 -11.45 -11.45
N ARG A 36 -21.43 -10.75 -11.68
CA ARG A 36 -21.60 -9.80 -12.80
C ARG A 36 -22.12 -8.45 -12.31
N GLY A 37 -22.32 -7.52 -13.24
CA GLY A 37 -22.92 -6.23 -12.98
C GLY A 37 -22.06 -5.25 -12.18
N ILE A 38 -22.73 -4.36 -11.45
CA ILE A 38 -22.09 -3.27 -10.72
C ILE A 38 -21.22 -3.76 -9.57
N THR A 39 -21.64 -4.84 -8.89
CA THR A 39 -20.90 -5.41 -7.75
C THR A 39 -19.52 -5.91 -8.19
N ARG A 40 -19.43 -6.63 -9.31
CA ARG A 40 -18.15 -7.05 -9.88
C ARG A 40 -17.25 -5.86 -10.20
N LYS A 41 -17.82 -4.80 -10.80
CA LYS A 41 -17.05 -3.58 -11.12
C LYS A 41 -16.54 -2.90 -9.86
N LEU A 42 -17.36 -2.75 -8.83
CA LEU A 42 -16.98 -2.15 -7.55
C LEU A 42 -15.85 -2.94 -6.88
N PHE A 43 -15.96 -4.27 -6.83
CA PHE A 43 -14.94 -5.13 -6.23
C PHE A 43 -13.63 -5.08 -7.01
N SER A 44 -13.69 -5.15 -8.35
CA SER A 44 -12.49 -5.04 -9.20
C SER A 44 -11.76 -3.71 -9.02
N ILE A 45 -12.49 -2.58 -8.99
CA ILE A 45 -11.93 -1.25 -8.73
C ILE A 45 -11.35 -1.19 -7.32
N GLY A 46 -12.05 -1.78 -6.34
CA GLY A 46 -11.65 -1.80 -4.93
C GLY A 46 -10.25 -2.36 -4.72
N GLY A 47 -9.87 -3.43 -5.42
CA GLY A 47 -8.53 -4.04 -5.28
C GLY A 47 -7.40 -3.10 -5.67
N ILE A 48 -7.56 -2.37 -6.78
CA ILE A 48 -6.56 -1.39 -7.24
C ILE A 48 -6.56 -0.16 -6.33
N LEU A 49 -7.73 0.36 -6.02
CA LEU A 49 -7.88 1.57 -5.21
C LEU A 49 -7.41 1.35 -3.77
N GLY A 50 -7.71 0.19 -3.17
CA GLY A 50 -7.30 -0.13 -1.81
C GLY A 50 -5.78 -0.12 -1.63
N VAL A 51 -5.02 -0.70 -2.57
CA VAL A 51 -3.56 -0.66 -2.50
C VAL A 51 -3.01 0.76 -2.70
N ASP A 52 -3.58 1.55 -3.59
CA ASP A 52 -3.15 2.94 -3.78
C ASP A 52 -3.45 3.81 -2.54
N VAL A 53 -4.56 3.54 -1.85
CA VAL A 53 -4.85 4.17 -0.55
C VAL A 53 -3.77 3.81 0.47
N PHE A 54 -3.33 2.55 0.53
CA PHE A 54 -2.21 2.16 1.40
C PHE A 54 -0.91 2.90 1.03
N PHE A 55 -0.56 3.01 -0.24
CA PHE A 55 0.65 3.73 -0.66
C PHE A 55 0.63 5.19 -0.24
N VAL A 56 -0.44 5.92 -0.54
CA VAL A 56 -0.54 7.35 -0.19
C VAL A 56 -0.59 7.55 1.32
N LEU A 57 -1.36 6.73 2.06
CA LEU A 57 -1.43 6.78 3.51
C LEU A 57 -0.08 6.45 4.16
N SER A 58 0.60 5.44 3.66
CA SER A 58 1.93 5.05 4.11
C SER A 58 2.94 6.18 3.90
N GLY A 59 2.92 6.78 2.69
CA GLY A 59 3.73 7.96 2.37
C GLY A 59 3.45 9.13 3.29
N PHE A 60 2.19 9.40 3.63
CA PHE A 60 1.81 10.46 4.56
C PHE A 60 2.36 10.23 5.98
N LEU A 61 2.20 9.02 6.50
CA LEU A 61 2.67 8.69 7.85
C LEU A 61 4.20 8.71 7.94
N ILE A 62 4.88 8.13 6.95
CA ILE A 62 6.34 8.08 6.88
C ILE A 62 6.92 9.44 6.58
N GLY A 63 6.31 10.19 5.66
CA GLY A 63 6.74 11.54 5.33
C GLY A 63 6.78 12.46 6.53
N ARG A 64 5.80 12.35 7.44
CA ARG A 64 5.79 13.12 8.71
C ARG A 64 6.96 12.76 9.63
N ILE A 65 7.28 11.47 9.73
CA ILE A 65 8.41 10.99 10.53
C ILE A 65 9.74 11.45 9.90
N LEU A 66 9.89 11.19 8.60
CA LEU A 66 11.09 11.50 7.85
C LEU A 66 11.37 13.01 7.81
N TYR A 67 10.33 13.84 7.62
CA TYR A 67 10.49 15.30 7.66
C TYR A 67 11.00 15.78 9.01
N LYS A 68 10.35 15.35 10.10
CA LYS A 68 10.77 15.73 11.46
C LYS A 68 12.22 15.34 11.75
N MET A 69 12.60 14.14 11.32
CA MET A 69 13.95 13.62 11.46
C MET A 69 14.95 14.43 10.60
N TYR A 70 14.59 14.72 9.36
CA TYR A 70 15.45 15.41 8.39
C TYR A 70 15.74 16.87 8.77
N VAL A 71 14.75 17.60 9.29
CA VAL A 71 14.94 18.99 9.70
C VAL A 71 15.67 19.13 11.03
N SER A 72 15.80 18.06 11.81
CA SER A 72 16.60 18.05 13.04
C SER A 72 18.08 18.28 12.71
N LYS A 73 18.81 18.98 13.60
CA LYS A 73 20.24 19.27 13.41
C LYS A 73 21.12 17.98 13.34
N ALA A 74 20.64 16.88 13.89
CA ALA A 74 21.37 15.63 14.05
C ALA A 74 21.16 14.62 12.91
N PHE A 75 20.60 15.01 11.76
CA PHE A 75 20.38 14.06 10.66
C PHE A 75 21.71 13.61 10.04
N ARG A 76 22.07 12.37 10.28
CA ARG A 76 23.28 11.67 9.80
C ARG A 76 22.87 10.31 9.23
N PHE A 77 23.81 9.55 8.68
CA PHE A 77 23.54 8.20 8.19
C PHE A 77 22.99 7.25 9.26
N LYS A 78 23.37 7.44 10.51
CA LYS A 78 22.85 6.70 11.67
C LYS A 78 21.34 6.87 11.83
N GLU A 79 20.78 8.04 11.59
CA GLU A 79 19.34 8.31 11.62
C GLU A 79 18.63 7.63 10.44
N VAL A 80 19.27 7.58 9.27
CA VAL A 80 18.74 6.86 8.09
C VAL A 80 18.67 5.36 8.39
N THR A 81 19.73 4.77 8.92
CA THR A 81 19.75 3.35 9.29
C THR A 81 18.75 3.04 10.40
N TYR A 82 18.61 3.92 11.40
CA TYR A 82 17.60 3.78 12.43
C TYR A 82 16.16 3.81 11.86
N PHE A 83 15.90 4.70 10.91
CA PHE A 83 14.62 4.75 10.19
C PHE A 83 14.34 3.42 9.48
N TRP A 84 15.32 2.86 8.75
CA TRP A 84 15.17 1.58 8.06
C TRP A 84 14.91 0.43 9.03
N VAL A 85 15.72 0.29 10.06
CA VAL A 85 15.55 -0.74 11.08
C VAL A 85 14.15 -0.70 11.70
N ARG A 86 13.65 0.49 12.04
CA ARG A 86 12.29 0.65 12.58
C ARG A 86 11.19 0.23 11.60
N ARG A 87 11.42 0.35 10.29
CA ARG A 87 10.49 -0.13 9.25
C ARG A 87 10.61 -1.63 9.07
N TRP A 88 11.80 -2.13 8.96
CA TRP A 88 12.07 -3.55 8.76
C TRP A 88 11.51 -4.43 9.88
N PHE A 89 11.63 -4.04 11.12
CA PHE A 89 10.99 -4.77 12.23
C PHE A 89 9.45 -4.80 12.16
N ARG A 90 8.85 -3.93 11.38
CA ARG A 90 7.41 -3.89 11.17
C ARG A 90 6.97 -4.73 9.98
N THR A 91 7.74 -4.74 8.89
CA THR A 91 7.33 -5.31 7.61
C THR A 91 7.96 -6.68 7.34
N LEU A 92 9.29 -6.79 7.50
CA LEU A 92 10.03 -7.98 7.10
C LEU A 92 9.65 -9.27 7.83
N PRO A 93 9.40 -9.29 9.17
CA PRO A 93 9.08 -10.54 9.84
C PRO A 93 7.86 -11.23 9.23
N ASN A 94 6.74 -10.52 9.07
CA ASN A 94 5.54 -11.08 8.45
C ASN A 94 5.74 -11.41 6.98
N TYR A 95 6.49 -10.59 6.25
CA TYR A 95 6.80 -10.86 4.84
C TYR A 95 7.55 -12.18 4.68
N TYR A 96 8.63 -12.40 5.43
CA TYR A 96 9.40 -13.65 5.32
C TYR A 96 8.65 -14.85 5.87
N LEU A 97 7.84 -14.68 6.93
CA LEU A 97 6.96 -15.73 7.40
C LEU A 97 6.00 -16.18 6.29
N THR A 98 5.33 -15.23 5.65
CA THR A 98 4.37 -15.56 4.58
C THR A 98 5.06 -16.04 3.32
N LEU A 99 6.26 -15.58 2.99
CA LEU A 99 7.06 -16.12 1.90
C LEU A 99 7.37 -17.62 2.12
N VAL A 100 7.82 -17.99 3.32
CA VAL A 100 8.09 -19.39 3.66
C VAL A 100 6.80 -20.22 3.60
N ILE A 101 5.69 -19.72 4.16
CA ILE A 101 4.41 -20.42 4.10
C ILE A 101 3.95 -20.59 2.64
N ASN A 102 4.09 -19.56 1.78
CA ASN A 102 3.74 -19.67 0.36
C ASN A 102 4.59 -20.72 -0.38
N ILE A 103 5.89 -20.84 -0.06
CA ILE A 103 6.75 -21.91 -0.61
C ILE A 103 6.22 -23.27 -0.18
N LEU A 104 5.92 -23.46 1.10
CA LEU A 104 5.39 -24.73 1.62
C LEU A 104 4.02 -25.07 1.02
N VAL A 105 3.13 -24.06 0.90
CA VAL A 105 1.82 -24.24 0.25
C VAL A 105 2.00 -24.62 -1.21
N ALA A 106 2.86 -23.92 -1.97
CA ALA A 106 3.11 -24.24 -3.37
C ALA A 106 3.62 -25.68 -3.56
N ILE A 107 4.56 -26.12 -2.72
CA ILE A 107 5.06 -27.53 -2.74
C ILE A 107 3.93 -28.50 -2.41
N TYR A 108 3.12 -28.21 -1.38
CA TYR A 108 2.05 -29.09 -0.93
C TYR A 108 0.96 -29.29 -1.99
N ILE A 109 0.54 -28.20 -2.67
CA ILE A 109 -0.49 -28.27 -3.72
C ILE A 109 0.05 -28.62 -5.11
N GLY A 110 1.37 -28.86 -5.24
CA GLY A 110 2.01 -29.21 -6.52
C GLY A 110 2.15 -28.06 -7.50
N SER A 111 2.13 -26.80 -7.04
CA SER A 111 2.35 -25.63 -7.89
C SER A 111 3.84 -25.42 -8.17
N GLN A 112 4.16 -24.92 -9.38
CA GLN A 112 5.53 -24.60 -9.74
C GLN A 112 6.04 -23.37 -8.98
N LEU A 113 7.23 -23.50 -8.40
CA LEU A 113 7.95 -22.37 -7.81
C LEU A 113 8.64 -21.55 -8.93
N PRO A 114 8.80 -20.21 -8.74
CA PRO A 114 9.53 -19.39 -9.69
C PRO A 114 11.02 -19.82 -9.77
N ASP A 115 11.60 -19.87 -10.98
CA ASP A 115 13.02 -20.17 -11.20
C ASP A 115 13.95 -19.25 -10.41
N GLN A 116 13.53 -17.99 -10.21
CA GLN A 116 14.30 -16.97 -9.50
C GLN A 116 13.70 -16.64 -8.15
N LEU A 117 13.38 -17.67 -7.34
CA LEU A 117 12.77 -17.54 -6.02
C LEU A 117 13.58 -16.60 -5.08
N TRP A 118 14.91 -16.57 -5.22
CA TRP A 118 15.77 -15.68 -4.45
C TRP A 118 15.43 -14.20 -4.60
N LYS A 119 14.84 -13.78 -5.74
CA LYS A 119 14.39 -12.39 -5.95
C LYS A 119 13.33 -11.93 -4.95
N TYR A 120 12.52 -12.85 -4.44
CA TYR A 120 11.55 -12.52 -3.38
C TYR A 120 12.24 -12.16 -2.07
N GLY A 121 13.37 -12.79 -1.75
CA GLY A 121 14.17 -12.46 -0.58
C GLY A 121 14.69 -11.02 -0.56
N PHE A 122 14.82 -10.39 -1.73
CA PHE A 122 15.33 -9.01 -1.90
C PHE A 122 14.32 -8.06 -2.53
N PHE A 123 13.04 -8.42 -2.64
CA PHE A 123 11.97 -7.61 -3.28
C PHE A 123 12.23 -7.29 -4.77
N LEU A 124 13.06 -8.08 -5.45
CA LEU A 124 13.45 -7.86 -6.85
C LEU A 124 12.56 -8.56 -7.87
N HIS A 125 11.61 -9.40 -7.43
CA HIS A 125 10.76 -10.24 -8.29
C HIS A 125 9.84 -9.45 -9.23
N ASN A 126 9.55 -8.19 -8.90
CA ASN A 126 8.76 -7.26 -9.72
C ASN A 126 9.42 -5.87 -9.82
N PHE A 127 10.75 -5.80 -9.70
CA PHE A 127 11.43 -4.50 -9.72
C PHE A 127 11.24 -3.77 -11.06
N SER A 128 11.57 -4.46 -12.17
CA SER A 128 11.43 -3.94 -13.54
C SER A 128 10.88 -4.97 -14.54
N THR A 129 10.57 -6.17 -14.08
CA THR A 129 10.08 -7.28 -14.89
C THR A 129 8.67 -7.67 -14.48
N GLN A 130 7.95 -8.33 -15.38
CA GLN A 130 6.58 -8.80 -15.14
C GLN A 130 6.45 -9.54 -13.82
N LEU A 131 5.37 -9.25 -13.07
CA LEU A 131 5.05 -9.91 -11.81
C LEU A 131 4.80 -11.40 -12.04
N PRO A 132 5.55 -12.31 -11.38
CA PRO A 132 5.24 -13.73 -11.39
C PRO A 132 3.94 -14.04 -10.63
N TRP A 133 3.30 -15.19 -10.95
CA TRP A 133 2.06 -15.61 -10.29
C TRP A 133 2.23 -16.12 -8.85
N PHE A 134 3.46 -16.44 -8.45
CA PHE A 134 3.77 -16.86 -7.08
C PHE A 134 3.71 -15.68 -6.13
N TYR A 135 3.01 -15.80 -5.02
CA TYR A 135 2.83 -14.78 -3.97
C TYR A 135 2.51 -13.38 -4.54
N PRO A 136 1.41 -13.25 -5.28
CA PRO A 136 1.16 -12.05 -6.09
C PRO A 136 0.97 -10.78 -5.26
N GLU A 137 0.37 -10.83 -4.05
CA GLU A 137 0.19 -9.64 -3.19
C GLU A 137 1.51 -9.01 -2.72
N SER A 138 2.62 -9.73 -2.79
CA SER A 138 3.95 -9.22 -2.42
C SER A 138 4.43 -8.05 -3.28
N TRP A 139 3.84 -7.84 -4.46
CA TRP A 139 4.25 -6.77 -5.36
C TRP A 139 4.24 -5.38 -4.72
N SER A 140 3.24 -5.08 -3.90
CA SER A 140 3.10 -3.77 -3.27
C SER A 140 4.12 -3.56 -2.15
N LEU A 141 4.51 -4.63 -1.46
CA LEU A 141 5.53 -4.59 -0.42
C LEU A 141 6.90 -4.24 -1.01
N SER A 142 7.21 -4.75 -2.21
CA SER A 142 8.41 -4.35 -2.94
C SER A 142 8.41 -2.85 -3.24
N VAL A 143 7.30 -2.30 -3.72
CA VAL A 143 7.17 -0.85 -3.96
C VAL A 143 7.42 -0.05 -2.68
N GLU A 144 6.85 -0.49 -1.55
CA GLU A 144 7.04 0.18 -0.26
C GLU A 144 8.50 0.14 0.20
N GLU A 145 9.16 -1.02 0.15
CA GLU A 145 10.53 -1.16 0.62
C GLU A 145 11.50 -0.30 -0.22
N PHE A 146 11.37 -0.29 -1.54
CA PHE A 146 12.20 0.58 -2.38
C PHE A 146 11.92 2.06 -2.15
N ALA A 147 10.67 2.46 -1.92
CA ALA A 147 10.34 3.85 -1.58
C ALA A 147 10.95 4.26 -0.23
N TYR A 148 10.97 3.36 0.76
CA TYR A 148 11.55 3.61 2.08
C TYR A 148 13.08 3.66 2.08
N ILE A 149 13.73 2.99 1.13
CA ILE A 149 15.17 3.06 0.94
C ILE A 149 15.54 4.35 0.20
N LEU A 150 14.87 4.62 -0.93
CA LEU A 150 15.22 5.70 -1.85
C LEU A 150 15.18 7.10 -1.22
N GLY A 151 14.08 7.43 -0.55
CA GLY A 151 13.89 8.80 -0.05
C GLY A 151 14.87 9.22 1.03
N PRO A 152 15.00 8.46 2.14
CA PRO A 152 15.98 8.78 3.17
C PRO A 152 17.41 8.83 2.64
N LEU A 153 17.76 7.94 1.70
CA LEU A 153 19.08 7.92 1.06
C LEU A 153 19.32 9.19 0.25
N LEU A 154 18.40 9.58 -0.61
CA LEU A 154 18.52 10.80 -1.41
C LEU A 154 18.56 12.06 -0.53
N LEU A 155 17.75 12.12 0.52
CA LEU A 155 17.78 13.20 1.49
C LEU A 155 19.12 13.28 2.21
N TYR A 156 19.74 12.15 2.51
CA TYR A 156 21.08 12.11 3.09
C TYR A 156 22.13 12.59 2.11
N LEU A 157 22.11 12.07 0.88
CA LEU A 157 23.09 12.41 -0.16
C LEU A 157 23.05 13.91 -0.54
N VAL A 158 21.86 14.49 -0.64
CA VAL A 158 21.73 15.91 -1.00
C VAL A 158 22.35 16.86 0.03
N LEU A 159 22.49 16.43 1.30
CA LEU A 159 23.17 17.23 2.33
C LEU A 159 24.67 17.36 2.10
N PHE A 160 25.33 16.42 1.43
CA PHE A 160 26.73 16.56 1.05
C PHE A 160 26.92 17.63 -0.01
N ILE A 161 25.97 17.74 -0.95
CA ILE A 161 26.03 18.66 -2.08
C ILE A 161 25.58 20.07 -1.66
N ARG A 162 24.55 20.16 -0.81
CA ARG A 162 23.84 21.42 -0.46
C ARG A 162 23.87 21.72 1.04
N LYS A 163 25.08 21.72 1.66
CA LYS A 163 25.29 21.89 3.13
C LYS A 163 24.63 23.12 3.73
N LYS A 164 24.60 24.26 3.01
CA LYS A 164 24.05 25.55 3.48
C LYS A 164 22.57 25.77 3.14
N ALA A 165 21.92 24.85 2.41
CA ALA A 165 20.54 25.05 1.99
C ALA A 165 19.54 24.75 3.12
N SER A 166 18.39 25.40 3.06
CA SER A 166 17.28 25.16 3.99
C SER A 166 16.77 23.73 3.87
N ARG A 167 16.83 22.95 4.95
CA ARG A 167 16.39 21.55 4.98
C ARG A 167 14.91 21.37 4.57
N PRO A 168 13.95 22.21 4.99
CA PRO A 168 12.59 22.13 4.48
C PRO A 168 12.49 22.26 2.95
N ARG A 169 13.28 23.18 2.34
CA ARG A 169 13.31 23.33 0.89
C ARG A 169 13.93 22.11 0.20
N LEU A 170 15.02 21.57 0.75
CA LEU A 170 15.66 20.35 0.21
C LEU A 170 14.71 19.15 0.28
N PHE A 171 13.98 19.00 1.38
CA PHE A 171 12.98 17.92 1.51
C PHE A 171 11.93 18.00 0.39
N LEU A 172 11.39 19.19 0.15
CA LEU A 172 10.44 19.41 -0.94
C LEU A 172 11.07 19.12 -2.32
N GLN A 173 12.29 19.64 -2.57
CA GLN A 173 12.99 19.44 -3.84
C GLN A 173 13.24 17.95 -4.13
N VAL A 174 13.72 17.17 -3.14
CA VAL A 174 13.92 15.73 -3.28
C VAL A 174 12.58 15.01 -3.51
N THR A 175 11.53 15.38 -2.78
CA THR A 175 10.19 14.81 -2.97
C THR A 175 9.69 15.07 -4.39
N LEU A 176 9.77 16.30 -4.88
CA LEU A 176 9.35 16.66 -6.24
C LEU A 176 10.23 15.99 -7.30
N PHE A 177 11.54 15.90 -7.09
CA PHE A 177 12.45 15.19 -7.97
C PHE A 177 12.04 13.72 -8.13
N ILE A 178 11.72 13.03 -7.04
CA ILE A 178 11.26 11.63 -7.08
C ILE A 178 9.93 11.53 -7.86
N LEU A 179 8.97 12.42 -7.60
CA LEU A 179 7.70 12.43 -8.31
C LEU A 179 7.91 12.60 -9.83
N VAL A 180 8.73 13.57 -10.24
CA VAL A 180 9.02 13.82 -11.66
C VAL A 180 9.76 12.62 -12.27
N LEU A 181 10.77 12.08 -11.58
CA LEU A 181 11.54 10.92 -12.06
C LEU A 181 10.62 9.75 -12.40
N PHE A 182 9.70 9.38 -11.51
CA PHE A 182 8.81 8.23 -11.74
C PHE A 182 7.62 8.54 -12.67
N VAL A 183 7.30 9.79 -12.93
CA VAL A 183 6.43 10.15 -14.07
C VAL A 183 7.19 9.97 -15.39
N LEU A 184 8.47 10.38 -15.44
CA LEU A 184 9.31 10.20 -16.63
C LEU A 184 9.53 8.72 -16.96
N THR A 185 9.77 7.85 -15.98
CA THR A 185 9.89 6.39 -16.27
C THR A 185 8.63 5.82 -16.90
N LYS A 186 7.44 6.26 -16.47
CA LYS A 186 6.16 5.84 -17.07
C LYS A 186 5.96 6.41 -18.47
N LEU A 187 6.39 7.65 -18.74
CA LEU A 187 6.35 8.25 -20.07
C LEU A 187 7.28 7.51 -21.03
N MET A 188 8.50 7.17 -20.59
CA MET A 188 9.45 6.37 -21.39
C MET A 188 8.85 5.00 -21.71
N TYR A 189 8.32 4.31 -20.72
CA TYR A 189 7.65 3.03 -20.93
C TYR A 189 6.49 3.14 -21.94
N ASN A 190 5.64 4.15 -21.82
CA ASN A 190 4.51 4.36 -22.73
C ASN A 190 4.97 4.66 -24.17
N HIS A 191 6.14 5.25 -24.35
CA HIS A 191 6.73 5.50 -25.67
C HIS A 191 7.27 4.20 -26.31
N GLU A 192 7.89 3.34 -25.51
CA GLU A 192 8.53 2.10 -25.99
C GLU A 192 7.54 0.95 -26.19
N GLN A 193 6.47 0.88 -25.38
CA GLN A 193 5.57 -0.26 -25.29
C GLN A 193 4.12 0.14 -25.60
N ALA A 194 3.56 -0.41 -26.68
CA ALA A 194 2.14 -0.28 -26.99
C ALA A 194 1.31 -1.30 -26.18
N ILE A 195 1.06 -1.02 -24.91
CA ILE A 195 0.14 -1.87 -24.10
C ILE A 195 -1.31 -1.59 -24.49
N ARG A 196 -2.01 -2.64 -24.89
CA ARG A 196 -3.40 -2.55 -25.36
C ARG A 196 -4.40 -3.42 -24.59
N HIS A 197 -3.99 -4.04 -23.45
CA HIS A 197 -4.88 -4.92 -22.68
C HIS A 197 -4.69 -4.72 -21.17
N MET A 198 -5.79 -4.61 -20.41
CA MET A 198 -5.78 -4.38 -18.95
C MET A 198 -5.03 -5.46 -18.17
N ARG A 199 -5.06 -6.73 -18.61
CA ARG A 199 -4.28 -7.80 -17.97
C ARG A 199 -2.77 -7.53 -18.10
N HIS A 200 -2.30 -7.17 -19.30
CA HIS A 200 -0.91 -6.83 -19.54
C HIS A 200 -0.49 -5.60 -18.72
N TRP A 201 -1.31 -4.55 -18.69
CA TRP A 201 -1.10 -3.38 -17.86
C TRP A 201 -0.98 -3.71 -16.37
N THR A 202 -1.82 -4.63 -15.87
CA THR A 202 -1.78 -5.06 -14.47
C THR A 202 -0.45 -5.70 -14.11
N LEU A 203 0.09 -6.55 -14.96
CA LEU A 203 1.32 -7.31 -14.70
C LEU A 203 2.61 -6.54 -15.00
N ASN A 204 2.59 -5.63 -15.97
CA ASN A 204 3.79 -4.97 -16.48
C ASN A 204 3.89 -3.47 -16.14
N VAL A 205 2.83 -2.85 -15.60
CA VAL A 205 2.86 -1.43 -15.19
C VAL A 205 2.39 -1.27 -13.76
N LYS A 206 1.16 -1.70 -13.46
CA LYS A 206 0.55 -1.51 -12.14
C LYS A 206 1.36 -2.16 -11.02
N SER A 207 1.92 -3.32 -11.29
CA SER A 207 2.58 -4.14 -10.26
C SER A 207 4.11 -4.03 -10.28
N ILE A 208 4.70 -3.12 -11.07
CA ILE A 208 6.15 -2.97 -11.23
C ILE A 208 6.66 -1.81 -10.39
N VAL A 209 7.74 -2.05 -9.64
CA VAL A 209 8.29 -1.09 -8.67
C VAL A 209 8.66 0.24 -9.32
N ILE A 210 9.43 0.21 -10.43
CA ILE A 210 9.93 1.42 -11.09
C ILE A 210 8.84 2.32 -11.71
N TYR A 211 7.57 1.89 -11.71
CA TYR A 211 6.45 2.70 -12.17
C TYR A 211 5.52 3.14 -11.04
N ARG A 212 5.78 2.73 -9.77
CA ARG A 212 4.81 2.88 -8.69
C ARG A 212 5.31 3.59 -7.44
N ILE A 213 6.62 3.82 -7.32
CA ILE A 213 7.22 4.48 -6.16
C ILE A 213 6.60 5.87 -5.91
N ASP A 214 6.25 6.61 -6.96
CA ASP A 214 5.62 7.92 -6.85
C ASP A 214 4.31 7.93 -6.07
N ALA A 215 3.53 6.85 -6.09
CA ALA A 215 2.28 6.76 -5.34
C ALA A 215 2.48 7.02 -3.84
N ILE A 216 3.59 6.53 -3.26
CA ILE A 216 3.97 6.79 -1.87
C ILE A 216 4.41 8.26 -1.70
N TYR A 217 5.13 8.82 -2.67
CA TYR A 217 5.66 10.18 -2.57
C TYR A 217 4.61 11.27 -2.72
N TYR A 218 3.45 11.01 -3.31
CA TYR A 218 2.28 11.91 -3.19
C TYR A 218 1.82 12.01 -1.74
N GLY A 219 1.87 10.93 -0.97
CA GLY A 219 1.63 10.94 0.48
C GLY A 219 2.71 11.72 1.25
N VAL A 220 3.99 11.58 0.87
CA VAL A 220 5.11 12.36 1.45
C VAL A 220 4.94 13.85 1.19
N LEU A 221 4.52 14.24 -0.02
CA LEU A 221 4.20 15.64 -0.36
C LEU A 221 3.05 16.18 0.50
N ALA A 222 1.98 15.39 0.66
CA ALA A 222 0.86 15.74 1.53
C ALA A 222 1.33 15.93 3.00
N ALA A 223 2.22 15.05 3.49
CA ALA A 223 2.83 15.19 4.81
C ALA A 223 3.63 16.49 4.96
N TYR A 224 4.44 16.85 3.97
CA TYR A 224 5.16 18.11 3.95
C TYR A 224 4.20 19.31 4.05
N ILE A 225 3.16 19.36 3.22
CA ILE A 225 2.18 20.44 3.23
C ILE A 225 1.48 20.53 4.60
N SER A 226 1.10 19.40 5.19
CA SER A 226 0.41 19.33 6.48
C SER A 226 1.24 19.90 7.65
N ILE A 227 2.58 19.83 7.54
CA ILE A 227 3.49 20.32 8.59
C ILE A 227 3.91 21.77 8.33
N VAL A 228 4.23 22.12 7.08
CA VAL A 228 4.78 23.43 6.74
C VAL A 228 3.69 24.48 6.57
N LYS A 229 2.48 24.07 6.18
CA LYS A 229 1.32 24.95 5.95
C LYS A 229 0.07 24.45 6.70
N PRO A 230 0.11 24.32 8.04
CA PRO A 230 -0.99 23.67 8.80
C PRO A 230 -2.31 24.44 8.71
N GLN A 231 -2.28 25.78 8.66
CA GLN A 231 -3.49 26.59 8.51
C GLN A 231 -4.16 26.36 7.15
N PHE A 232 -3.37 26.33 6.07
CA PHE A 232 -3.86 26.02 4.73
C PHE A 232 -4.44 24.62 4.70
N TRP A 233 -3.72 23.61 5.25
CA TRP A 233 -4.15 22.22 5.33
C TRP A 233 -5.52 22.06 5.99
N TYR A 234 -5.71 22.76 7.11
CA TYR A 234 -7.00 22.75 7.82
C TYR A 234 -8.11 23.47 7.04
N LYS A 235 -7.81 24.63 6.46
CA LYS A 235 -8.80 25.44 5.72
C LYS A 235 -9.40 24.71 4.53
N ILE A 236 -8.60 23.94 3.79
CA ILE A 236 -9.04 23.26 2.56
C ILE A 236 -9.67 21.88 2.80
N LYS A 237 -9.68 21.34 4.03
CA LYS A 237 -9.99 19.94 4.32
C LYS A 237 -11.26 19.41 3.69
N ASN A 238 -12.37 20.15 3.78
CA ASN A 238 -13.66 19.71 3.25
C ASN A 238 -13.71 19.79 1.71
N LEU A 239 -13.20 20.89 1.15
CA LEU A 239 -13.15 21.09 -0.30
C LEU A 239 -12.19 20.06 -0.96
N ALA A 240 -11.03 19.87 -0.39
CA ALA A 240 -10.06 18.89 -0.88
C ALA A 240 -10.64 17.47 -0.82
N PHE A 241 -11.32 17.10 0.26
CA PHE A 241 -11.97 15.80 0.39
C PHE A 241 -13.05 15.60 -0.69
N ALA A 242 -13.95 16.56 -0.84
CA ALA A 242 -14.99 16.49 -1.86
C ALA A 242 -14.39 16.39 -3.27
N PHE A 243 -13.40 17.21 -3.59
CA PHE A 243 -12.69 17.18 -4.86
C PHE A 243 -12.02 15.81 -5.09
N GLY A 244 -11.29 15.29 -4.10
CA GLY A 244 -10.66 13.98 -4.18
C GLY A 244 -11.64 12.85 -4.46
N VAL A 245 -12.79 12.83 -3.75
CA VAL A 245 -13.84 11.82 -3.96
C VAL A 245 -14.45 11.94 -5.36
N VAL A 246 -14.79 13.14 -5.80
CA VAL A 246 -15.33 13.38 -7.16
C VAL A 246 -14.37 12.91 -8.23
N VAL A 247 -13.08 13.22 -8.11
CA VAL A 247 -12.05 12.76 -9.05
C VAL A 247 -11.91 11.24 -9.02
N LEU A 248 -11.93 10.60 -7.85
CA LEU A 248 -11.88 9.12 -7.75
C LEU A 248 -13.08 8.46 -8.41
N ILE A 249 -14.29 9.02 -8.25
CA ILE A 249 -15.49 8.55 -8.95
C ILE A 249 -15.32 8.73 -10.46
N ALA A 250 -14.88 9.91 -10.89
CA ALA A 250 -14.71 10.21 -12.31
C ALA A 250 -13.75 9.23 -13.01
N ILE A 251 -12.54 9.02 -12.46
CA ILE A 251 -11.52 8.17 -13.12
C ILE A 251 -11.86 6.68 -13.08
N ASN A 252 -12.60 6.22 -12.10
CA ASN A 252 -12.92 4.80 -11.97
C ASN A 252 -14.26 4.40 -12.62
N PHE A 253 -15.19 5.33 -12.79
CA PHE A 253 -16.52 5.06 -13.33
C PHE A 253 -16.82 5.86 -14.59
N LEU A 254 -16.67 7.19 -14.59
CA LEU A 254 -17.09 8.01 -15.73
C LEU A 254 -16.16 7.83 -16.94
N ILE A 255 -14.86 7.73 -16.71
CA ILE A 255 -13.87 7.53 -17.79
C ILE A 255 -14.11 6.21 -18.53
N PRO A 256 -14.25 5.05 -17.86
CA PRO A 256 -14.61 3.80 -18.53
C PRO A 256 -15.99 3.84 -19.22
N ILE A 257 -16.99 4.51 -18.63
CA ILE A 257 -18.33 4.67 -19.27
C ILE A 257 -18.22 5.46 -20.58
N LYS A 258 -17.30 6.43 -20.65
CA LYS A 258 -17.03 7.23 -21.86
C LYS A 258 -16.15 6.51 -22.89
N GLY A 259 -15.82 5.24 -22.68
CA GLY A 259 -15.04 4.43 -23.61
C GLY A 259 -13.55 4.76 -23.61
N TRP A 260 -13.03 5.41 -22.58
CA TRP A 260 -11.60 5.67 -22.45
C TRP A 260 -10.86 4.41 -22.01
N PHE A 261 -10.92 3.36 -22.84
CA PHE A 261 -10.23 2.11 -22.60
C PHE A 261 -8.75 2.23 -22.92
N ILE A 262 -7.94 1.36 -22.33
CA ILE A 262 -6.47 1.37 -22.50
C ILE A 262 -6.05 1.14 -23.96
N GLU A 263 -6.88 0.43 -24.71
CA GLU A 263 -6.69 0.14 -26.13
C GLU A 263 -6.63 1.43 -26.98
N TYR A 264 -7.38 2.47 -26.57
CA TYR A 264 -7.47 3.74 -27.29
C TYR A 264 -6.70 4.87 -26.62
N TYR A 265 -6.54 4.81 -25.29
CA TYR A 265 -5.89 5.86 -24.49
C TYR A 265 -4.77 5.29 -23.60
N PRO A 266 -3.76 4.60 -24.16
CA PRO A 266 -2.71 3.94 -23.37
C PRO A 266 -1.93 4.92 -22.49
N GLN A 267 -1.61 6.12 -22.97
CA GLN A 267 -0.90 7.13 -22.19
C GLN A 267 -1.66 7.57 -20.94
N PHE A 268 -2.99 7.68 -21.01
CA PHE A 268 -3.79 7.98 -19.84
C PHE A 268 -3.63 6.90 -18.78
N TRP A 269 -3.76 5.62 -19.14
CA TRP A 269 -3.69 4.49 -18.22
C TRP A 269 -2.28 4.22 -17.69
N ASN A 270 -1.27 4.32 -18.56
CA ASN A 270 0.11 4.03 -18.20
C ASN A 270 0.72 5.12 -17.30
N VAL A 271 0.31 6.38 -17.46
CA VAL A 271 0.94 7.54 -16.80
C VAL A 271 -0.05 8.25 -15.89
N TRP A 272 -1.08 8.88 -16.48
CA TRP A 272 -1.90 9.88 -15.81
C TRP A 272 -2.89 9.29 -14.82
N TYR A 273 -3.41 8.10 -15.07
CA TYR A 273 -4.32 7.40 -14.16
C TYR A 273 -3.72 7.25 -12.74
N PHE A 274 -2.44 6.85 -12.65
CA PHE A 274 -1.78 6.71 -11.35
C PHE A 274 -1.54 8.04 -10.66
N VAL A 275 -1.09 9.05 -11.41
CA VAL A 275 -0.82 10.40 -10.90
C VAL A 275 -2.11 11.02 -10.35
N ILE A 276 -3.17 11.06 -11.16
CA ILE A 276 -4.45 11.66 -10.80
C ILE A 276 -5.05 10.92 -9.60
N LYS A 277 -5.01 9.59 -9.60
CA LYS A 277 -5.54 8.77 -8.50
C LYS A 277 -4.80 9.03 -7.19
N SER A 278 -3.46 9.04 -7.21
CA SER A 278 -2.66 9.29 -6.01
C SER A 278 -2.87 10.69 -5.46
N LEU A 279 -2.99 11.71 -6.33
CA LEU A 279 -3.34 13.08 -5.94
C LEU A 279 -4.74 13.15 -5.35
N ALA A 280 -5.73 12.50 -5.97
CA ALA A 280 -7.11 12.47 -5.47
C ALA A 280 -7.19 11.81 -4.08
N ILE A 281 -6.47 10.71 -3.85
CA ILE A 281 -6.36 10.07 -2.54
C ILE A 281 -5.66 11.03 -1.56
N ALA A 282 -4.57 11.70 -1.94
CA ALA A 282 -3.88 12.66 -1.10
C ALA A 282 -4.79 13.84 -0.69
N CYS A 283 -5.72 14.26 -1.57
CA CYS A 283 -6.73 15.28 -1.26
C CYS A 283 -7.74 14.84 -0.18
N THR A 284 -7.89 13.55 0.11
CA THR A 284 -8.74 13.09 1.22
C THR A 284 -8.07 13.22 2.59
N LEU A 285 -6.75 13.28 2.64
CA LEU A 285 -5.96 13.29 3.88
C LEU A 285 -6.21 14.50 4.78
N PRO A 286 -6.43 15.74 4.28
CA PRO A 286 -6.69 16.88 5.16
C PRO A 286 -7.87 16.66 6.11
N LEU A 287 -8.99 16.14 5.61
CA LEU A 287 -10.16 15.84 6.43
C LEU A 287 -9.91 14.61 7.31
N LEU A 288 -9.43 13.51 6.74
CA LEU A 288 -9.23 12.26 7.47
C LEU A 288 -8.17 12.40 8.58
N SER A 289 -7.12 13.18 8.37
CA SER A 289 -6.11 13.45 9.42
C SER A 289 -6.61 14.37 10.54
N ASP A 290 -7.72 15.09 10.34
CA ASP A 290 -8.36 15.92 11.33
C ASP A 290 -9.41 15.16 12.18
N MET A 291 -9.95 14.06 11.68
CA MET A 291 -10.88 13.17 12.37
C MET A 291 -10.18 12.37 13.49
N LYS A 292 -10.01 12.96 14.66
CA LYS A 292 -9.23 12.36 15.76
C LYS A 292 -9.97 11.22 16.45
N THR A 293 -11.29 11.33 16.64
CA THR A 293 -12.11 10.37 17.40
C THR A 293 -13.42 10.06 16.68
N ALA A 294 -14.12 9.05 17.15
CA ALA A 294 -15.48 8.68 16.75
C ALA A 294 -16.17 7.96 17.94
N PRO A 295 -17.50 7.75 17.90
CA PRO A 295 -18.21 6.93 18.87
C PRO A 295 -17.56 5.55 19.05
N LYS A 296 -17.53 5.02 20.26
CA LYS A 296 -16.85 3.75 20.59
C LYS A 296 -17.33 2.59 19.70
N SER A 297 -18.63 2.53 19.39
CA SER A 297 -19.24 1.51 18.54
C SER A 297 -18.64 1.42 17.14
N ILE A 298 -18.19 2.54 16.59
CA ILE A 298 -17.56 2.63 15.26
C ILE A 298 -16.04 2.57 15.39
N ARG A 299 -15.47 3.30 16.37
CA ARG A 299 -14.02 3.41 16.54
C ARG A 299 -13.36 2.06 16.84
N ILE A 300 -13.97 1.25 17.72
CA ILE A 300 -13.37 -0.01 18.11
C ILE A 300 -13.20 -0.98 16.94
N PRO A 301 -14.24 -1.39 16.20
CA PRO A 301 -14.07 -2.33 15.09
C PRO A 301 -13.15 -1.78 13.98
N ILE A 302 -13.26 -0.50 13.63
CA ILE A 302 -12.41 0.12 12.61
C ILE A 302 -10.94 0.10 13.03
N THR A 303 -10.65 0.43 14.30
CA THR A 303 -9.27 0.39 14.81
C THR A 303 -8.72 -1.04 14.81
N TYR A 304 -9.53 -2.05 15.18
CA TYR A 304 -9.10 -3.45 15.10
C TYR A 304 -8.78 -3.87 13.66
N ILE A 305 -9.66 -3.59 12.70
CA ILE A 305 -9.41 -3.88 11.28
C ILE A 305 -8.14 -3.16 10.79
N SER A 306 -7.98 -1.88 11.15
CA SER A 306 -6.80 -1.09 10.81
C SER A 306 -5.50 -1.69 11.35
N ILE A 307 -5.51 -2.20 12.57
CA ILE A 307 -4.33 -2.82 13.21
C ILE A 307 -3.99 -4.14 12.52
N LEU A 308 -4.99 -4.96 12.22
CA LEU A 308 -4.82 -6.26 11.58
C LEU A 308 -4.56 -6.18 10.07
N SER A 309 -4.69 -4.99 9.47
CA SER A 309 -4.68 -4.82 8.01
C SER A 309 -3.46 -5.39 7.32
N TYR A 310 -2.29 -5.36 7.95
CA TYR A 310 -1.07 -5.92 7.37
C TYR A 310 -1.08 -7.45 7.40
N SER A 311 -1.39 -8.07 8.54
CA SER A 311 -1.56 -9.53 8.60
C SER A 311 -2.67 -10.02 7.66
N ILE A 312 -3.82 -9.30 7.60
CA ILE A 312 -4.89 -9.62 6.63
C ILE A 312 -4.33 -9.57 5.20
N TYR A 313 -3.60 -8.51 4.84
CA TYR A 313 -3.08 -8.31 3.49
C TYR A 313 -2.19 -9.46 3.02
N VAL A 314 -1.28 -9.95 3.87
CA VAL A 314 -0.29 -10.96 3.47
C VAL A 314 -0.78 -12.40 3.61
N PHE A 315 -1.92 -12.66 4.29
CA PHE A 315 -2.45 -14.01 4.50
C PHE A 315 -3.69 -14.33 3.69
N HIS A 316 -4.54 -13.34 3.35
CA HIS A 316 -5.89 -13.58 2.84
C HIS A 316 -5.93 -14.28 1.49
N TYR A 317 -5.00 -13.96 0.56
CA TYR A 317 -5.11 -14.38 -0.84
C TYR A 317 -4.27 -15.63 -1.14
N SER A 318 -2.94 -15.50 -1.20
CA SER A 318 -2.07 -16.60 -1.62
C SER A 318 -1.97 -17.77 -0.63
N ILE A 319 -2.40 -17.58 0.62
CA ILE A 319 -2.39 -18.62 1.64
C ILE A 319 -3.83 -19.10 1.91
N ILE A 320 -4.65 -18.26 2.53
CA ILE A 320 -5.98 -18.71 3.03
C ILE A 320 -6.91 -19.07 1.88
N MET A 321 -7.09 -18.16 0.92
CA MET A 321 -7.98 -18.43 -0.21
C MET A 321 -7.51 -19.62 -1.04
N GLN A 322 -6.20 -19.71 -1.30
CA GLN A 322 -5.63 -20.79 -2.09
C GLN A 322 -5.80 -22.15 -1.42
N LEU A 323 -5.54 -22.25 -0.11
CA LEU A 323 -5.78 -23.46 0.66
C LEU A 323 -7.27 -23.82 0.72
N MET A 324 -8.14 -22.84 0.95
CA MET A 324 -9.59 -23.09 0.94
C MET A 324 -10.05 -23.64 -0.41
N LYS A 325 -9.65 -23.04 -1.52
CA LYS A 325 -10.00 -23.53 -2.87
C LYS A 325 -9.40 -24.88 -3.19
N TYR A 326 -8.24 -25.22 -2.67
CA TYR A 326 -7.62 -26.53 -2.85
C TYR A 326 -8.39 -27.64 -2.14
N PHE A 327 -8.79 -27.42 -0.87
CA PHE A 327 -9.52 -28.44 -0.10
C PHE A 327 -11.01 -28.47 -0.41
N ILE A 328 -11.60 -27.31 -0.70
CA ILE A 328 -13.04 -27.15 -0.95
C ILE A 328 -13.19 -26.23 -2.17
N PRO A 329 -13.20 -26.78 -3.40
CA PRO A 329 -13.40 -25.98 -4.61
C PRO A 329 -14.71 -25.20 -4.57
N SER A 330 -14.67 -23.92 -4.93
CA SER A 330 -15.84 -23.05 -4.90
C SER A 330 -16.64 -23.02 -6.20
N GLU A 331 -16.09 -23.56 -7.27
CA GLU A 331 -16.68 -23.54 -8.61
C GLU A 331 -18.07 -24.23 -8.70
N PRO A 332 -18.34 -25.33 -7.98
CA PRO A 332 -19.68 -25.96 -7.98
C PRO A 332 -20.67 -25.30 -7.02
N MET A 333 -20.27 -24.29 -6.24
CA MET A 333 -21.12 -23.69 -5.20
C MET A 333 -21.95 -22.54 -5.76
N GLU A 334 -23.22 -22.53 -5.41
CA GLU A 334 -24.20 -21.49 -5.78
C GLU A 334 -25.04 -21.08 -4.57
N GLY A 335 -25.72 -19.97 -4.70
CA GLY A 335 -26.72 -19.50 -3.73
C GLY A 335 -26.18 -19.42 -2.29
N PHE A 336 -26.83 -20.14 -1.40
CA PHE A 336 -26.56 -20.09 0.04
C PHE A 336 -25.18 -20.68 0.41
N ASP A 337 -24.76 -21.74 -0.25
CA ASP A 337 -23.47 -22.40 0.01
C ASP A 337 -22.29 -21.48 -0.33
N LEU A 338 -22.39 -20.73 -1.42
CA LEU A 338 -21.41 -19.73 -1.79
C LEU A 338 -21.32 -18.59 -0.77
N ILE A 339 -22.47 -18.15 -0.21
CA ILE A 339 -22.49 -17.15 0.85
C ILE A 339 -21.81 -17.67 2.11
N ILE A 340 -22.09 -18.91 2.52
CA ILE A 340 -21.43 -19.55 3.67
C ILE A 340 -19.92 -19.63 3.41
N TYR A 341 -19.51 -20.06 2.23
CA TYR A 341 -18.09 -20.13 1.87
C TYR A 341 -17.38 -18.78 2.00
N LEU A 342 -18.00 -17.70 1.52
CA LEU A 342 -17.47 -16.34 1.66
C LEU A 342 -17.38 -15.90 3.13
N LEU A 343 -18.40 -16.18 3.93
CA LEU A 343 -18.38 -15.88 5.37
C LEU A 343 -17.27 -16.65 6.10
N VAL A 344 -17.08 -17.93 5.78
CA VAL A 344 -16.01 -18.77 6.34
C VAL A 344 -14.64 -18.23 5.92
N TYR A 345 -14.47 -17.85 4.66
CA TYR A 345 -13.24 -17.22 4.18
C TYR A 345 -12.89 -15.94 4.97
N VAL A 346 -13.87 -15.06 5.15
CA VAL A 346 -13.70 -13.82 5.93
C VAL A 346 -13.35 -14.15 7.38
N LEU A 347 -14.09 -15.07 8.02
CA LEU A 347 -13.87 -15.48 9.40
C LEU A 347 -12.47 -16.05 9.61
N ILE A 348 -12.06 -17.02 8.78
CA ILE A 348 -10.72 -17.63 8.86
C ILE A 348 -9.64 -16.55 8.67
N THR A 349 -9.83 -15.64 7.70
CA THR A 349 -8.87 -14.55 7.46
C THR A 349 -8.70 -13.65 8.70
N PHE A 350 -9.79 -13.25 9.34
CA PHE A 350 -9.72 -12.43 10.55
C PHE A 350 -9.12 -13.18 11.73
N VAL A 351 -9.50 -14.44 11.96
CA VAL A 351 -8.97 -15.26 13.05
C VAL A 351 -7.46 -15.48 12.89
N VAL A 352 -7.03 -15.94 11.73
CA VAL A 352 -5.60 -16.18 11.44
C VAL A 352 -4.81 -14.86 11.57
N SER A 353 -5.31 -13.77 11.01
CA SER A 353 -4.64 -12.46 11.08
C SER A 353 -4.55 -11.95 12.52
N TYR A 354 -5.57 -12.18 13.36
CA TYR A 354 -5.52 -11.83 14.78
C TYR A 354 -4.47 -12.65 15.53
N LEU A 355 -4.41 -13.97 15.30
CA LEU A 355 -3.42 -14.84 15.93
C LEU A 355 -1.99 -14.46 15.51
N VAL A 356 -1.75 -14.28 14.22
CA VAL A 356 -0.45 -13.84 13.70
C VAL A 356 -0.07 -12.48 14.25
N TYR A 357 -0.99 -11.51 14.23
CA TYR A 357 -0.72 -10.19 14.80
C TYR A 357 -0.34 -10.27 16.28
N ARG A 358 -1.11 -11.01 17.08
CA ARG A 358 -0.91 -11.09 18.54
C ARG A 358 0.37 -11.80 18.93
N PHE A 359 0.67 -12.93 18.29
CA PHE A 359 1.73 -13.84 18.71
C PHE A 359 3.03 -13.69 17.92
N TYR A 360 2.99 -13.04 16.75
CA TYR A 360 4.16 -12.89 15.91
C TYR A 360 4.42 -11.43 15.49
N GLU A 361 3.51 -10.76 14.77
CA GLU A 361 3.74 -9.42 14.21
C GLU A 361 4.02 -8.38 15.30
N LYS A 362 3.15 -8.32 16.32
CA LYS A 362 3.30 -7.34 17.41
C LYS A 362 4.58 -7.58 18.23
N PRO A 363 4.90 -8.79 18.73
CA PRO A 363 6.17 -9.06 19.40
C PRO A 363 7.39 -8.66 18.57
N MET A 364 7.45 -9.03 17.29
CA MET A 364 8.54 -8.63 16.38
C MET A 364 8.63 -7.12 16.22
N THR A 365 7.49 -6.45 16.05
CA THR A 365 7.45 -4.99 15.96
C THR A 365 7.92 -4.31 17.26
N ASP A 366 7.58 -4.86 18.42
CA ASP A 366 7.97 -4.32 19.73
C ASP A 366 9.48 -4.46 19.98
N LEU A 367 10.16 -5.45 19.39
CA LEU A 367 11.63 -5.62 19.49
C LEU A 367 12.39 -4.37 19.01
N ARG A 368 11.87 -3.62 18.03
CA ARG A 368 12.48 -2.36 17.55
C ARG A 368 12.62 -1.30 18.65
N ASP A 369 11.76 -1.38 19.68
CA ASP A 369 11.73 -0.44 20.80
C ASP A 369 12.47 -0.96 22.03
N SER A 370 13.13 -2.12 21.91
CA SER A 370 13.95 -2.72 22.97
C SER A 370 15.12 -1.80 23.37
N PRO A 371 15.57 -1.83 24.65
CA PRO A 371 16.73 -1.05 25.11
C PRO A 371 17.99 -1.34 24.30
N LYS A 372 18.21 -2.58 23.89
CA LYS A 372 19.35 -3.01 23.07
C LYS A 372 19.41 -2.27 21.73
N ILE A 373 18.29 -2.23 20.97
CA ILE A 373 18.25 -1.54 19.67
C ILE A 373 18.36 -0.04 19.86
N LYS A 374 17.65 0.52 20.84
CA LYS A 374 17.72 1.96 21.13
C LYS A 374 19.12 2.42 21.56
N SER A 375 19.87 1.62 22.32
CA SER A 375 21.23 1.96 22.74
C SER A 375 22.23 1.97 21.58
N TYR A 376 22.04 1.10 20.58
CA TYR A 376 22.88 1.09 19.39
C TYR A 376 22.72 2.37 18.53
N PHE A 377 21.56 3.02 18.60
CA PHE A 377 21.25 4.25 17.86
C PHE A 377 21.27 5.52 18.73
N LYS A 378 21.65 5.45 19.99
CA LYS A 378 22.02 6.61 20.81
C LYS A 378 23.48 6.97 20.59
#